data_1d6dc38268c17c7aa790b063ba77e843
#
_entry.id   1d6dc38268c17c7aa790b063ba77e843
#
_cell.length_a   1.000
_cell.length_b   1.000
_cell.length_c   1.000
_cell.angle_alpha   90.00
_cell.angle_beta   90.00
_cell.angle_gamma   90.00
#
_symmetry.space_group_name_H-M   'P 1'
#
loop_
_entity.id
_entity.type
_entity.pdbx_description
1 polymer ?
#
loop_
_entity_poly.entity_id
_entity_poly.type
_entity_poly.pdbx_seq_one_letter_code
_entity_poly.pdbx_strand_id
1 'polypeptide(L)'
;MSLVLYGHPLASFCHKVLIALYENGTPFENRIVDLMDETSSADLFRFWPVGKMPVLRDEALDSTIPETSIIIEYLDRHYPGPIRLLPDDIDRALRVRLWDRFFDLYVQAPLQKIVTDTLRPEGRKDPHGVEEARGTLATAYGMIEQQLGGNQWITGDSFTMADCAAAPALFYAETLVPFGDDQPKLRAYYERLLGQPSFARVLKEALPYFKFYPYSRQLPERIRNEMPSE
;
A
#
# COMPACT_ATOMS: atom_id res chain seq x y z
N MET A 1 -2.97 -15.89 19.00
CA MET A 1 -2.93 -15.73 17.52
C MET A 1 -1.52 -16.06 17.10
N SER A 2 -1.34 -16.77 16.00
CA SER A 2 0.01 -17.17 15.54
C SER A 2 0.66 -16.17 14.59
N LEU A 3 -0.14 -15.28 13.99
CA LEU A 3 0.36 -14.26 13.06
C LEU A 3 0.48 -12.91 13.75
N VAL A 4 1.65 -12.28 13.63
CA VAL A 4 1.94 -10.93 14.12
C VAL A 4 2.47 -10.09 12.96
N LEU A 5 1.79 -8.99 12.65
CA LEU A 5 2.21 -8.03 11.65
C LEU A 5 2.92 -6.85 12.31
N TYR A 6 4.20 -6.66 12.03
CA TYR A 6 4.98 -5.51 12.47
C TYR A 6 4.88 -4.42 11.41
N GLY A 7 4.28 -3.29 11.76
CA GLY A 7 4.05 -2.22 10.80
C GLY A 7 3.62 -0.90 11.43
N HIS A 8 3.38 0.10 10.58
CA HIS A 8 2.93 1.42 11.03
C HIS A 8 1.71 1.87 10.22
N PRO A 9 0.68 2.48 10.85
CA PRO A 9 -0.57 2.85 10.19
C PRO A 9 -0.46 3.87 9.05
N LEU A 10 0.64 4.62 8.94
CA LEU A 10 0.89 5.52 7.80
C LEU A 10 1.63 4.87 6.64
N ALA A 11 2.18 3.67 6.85
CA ALA A 11 3.00 3.03 5.82
C ALA A 11 2.11 2.36 4.75
N SER A 12 2.16 2.88 3.53
CA SER A 12 1.40 2.36 2.38
C SER A 12 1.61 0.87 2.14
N PHE A 13 2.83 0.37 2.29
CA PHE A 13 3.13 -1.06 2.21
C PHE A 13 2.48 -1.86 3.34
N CYS A 14 2.29 -1.29 4.55
CA CYS A 14 1.51 -1.94 5.60
C CYS A 14 0.03 -2.01 5.22
N HIS A 15 -0.53 -0.94 4.65
CA HIS A 15 -1.89 -0.93 4.13
C HIS A 15 -2.14 -2.06 3.13
N LYS A 16 -1.22 -2.30 2.18
CA LYS A 16 -1.30 -3.37 1.19
C LYS A 16 -1.52 -4.74 1.84
N VAL A 17 -0.76 -5.06 2.88
CA VAL A 17 -0.89 -6.35 3.59
C VAL A 17 -2.15 -6.37 4.48
N LEU A 18 -2.49 -5.27 5.13
CA LEU A 18 -3.71 -5.17 5.95
C LEU A 18 -4.97 -5.39 5.10
N ILE A 19 -5.03 -4.84 3.87
CA ILE A 19 -6.12 -5.10 2.94
C ILE A 19 -6.27 -6.61 2.69
N ALA A 20 -5.18 -7.30 2.36
CA ALA A 20 -5.20 -8.74 2.11
C ALA A 20 -5.69 -9.55 3.32
N LEU A 21 -5.21 -9.20 4.52
CA LEU A 21 -5.65 -9.83 5.77
C LEU A 21 -7.15 -9.62 6.03
N TYR A 22 -7.67 -8.41 5.75
CA TYR A 22 -9.07 -8.09 5.95
C TYR A 22 -9.98 -8.69 4.88
N GLU A 23 -9.55 -8.76 3.62
CA GLU A 23 -10.28 -9.44 2.54
C GLU A 23 -10.54 -10.93 2.88
N ASN A 24 -9.56 -11.57 3.49
CA ASN A 24 -9.65 -12.98 3.83
C ASN A 24 -10.09 -13.25 5.28
N GLY A 25 -10.34 -12.22 6.08
CA GLY A 25 -10.73 -12.37 7.47
C GLY A 25 -9.69 -13.12 8.31
N THR A 26 -8.41 -13.08 7.89
CA THR A 26 -7.31 -13.79 8.54
C THR A 26 -7.02 -13.16 9.91
N PRO A 27 -7.09 -13.92 11.04
CA PRO A 27 -6.79 -13.37 12.36
C PRO A 27 -5.29 -13.11 12.54
N PHE A 28 -4.95 -11.91 13.02
CA PHE A 28 -3.57 -11.52 13.32
C PHE A 28 -3.51 -10.50 14.45
N GLU A 29 -2.33 -10.37 15.09
CA GLU A 29 -1.98 -9.27 15.97
C GLU A 29 -1.30 -8.17 15.14
N ASN A 30 -1.77 -6.93 15.25
CA ASN A 30 -1.11 -5.78 14.62
C ASN A 30 -0.20 -5.10 15.64
N ARG A 31 1.11 -5.20 15.46
CA ARG A 31 2.12 -4.59 16.32
C ARG A 31 2.67 -3.34 15.66
N ILE A 32 2.28 -2.18 16.22
CA ILE A 32 2.72 -0.88 15.72
C ILE A 32 4.19 -0.69 16.05
N VAL A 33 4.97 -0.31 15.03
CA VAL A 33 6.41 -0.04 15.13
C VAL A 33 6.65 1.45 14.88
N ASP A 34 7.22 2.12 15.87
CA ASP A 34 7.81 3.45 15.71
C ASP A 34 9.32 3.29 15.48
N LEU A 35 9.79 3.67 14.28
CA LEU A 35 11.21 3.60 13.92
C LEU A 35 12.09 4.62 14.68
N MET A 36 11.49 5.63 15.32
CA MET A 36 12.19 6.62 16.12
C MET A 36 12.35 6.17 17.58
N ASP A 37 11.68 5.11 17.99
CA ASP A 37 11.78 4.49 19.31
C ASP A 37 12.49 3.13 19.19
N GLU A 38 13.71 3.06 19.76
CA GLU A 38 14.54 1.84 19.73
C GLU A 38 13.85 0.64 20.37
N THR A 39 13.07 0.85 21.43
CA THR A 39 12.33 -0.22 22.10
C THR A 39 11.22 -0.76 21.20
N SER A 40 10.46 0.13 20.57
CA SER A 40 9.40 -0.22 19.64
C SER A 40 9.91 -0.93 18.39
N SER A 41 11.08 -0.52 17.88
CA SER A 41 11.64 -1.04 16.62
C SER A 41 12.55 -2.27 16.80
N ALA A 42 12.93 -2.62 18.04
CA ALA A 42 13.90 -3.68 18.33
C ALA A 42 13.54 -5.04 17.71
N ASP A 43 12.27 -5.47 17.83
CA ASP A 43 11.81 -6.73 17.27
C ASP A 43 11.82 -6.71 15.74
N LEU A 44 11.43 -5.59 15.11
CA LEU A 44 11.48 -5.45 13.66
C LEU A 44 12.92 -5.65 13.16
N PHE A 45 13.89 -4.94 13.73
CA PHE A 45 15.29 -5.06 13.33
C PHE A 45 15.89 -6.43 13.62
N ARG A 46 15.46 -7.08 14.71
CA ARG A 46 15.85 -8.47 15.01
C ARG A 46 15.38 -9.45 13.96
N PHE A 47 14.13 -9.31 13.46
CA PHE A 47 13.54 -10.19 12.46
C PHE A 47 13.98 -9.83 11.04
N TRP A 48 14.11 -8.52 10.75
CA TRP A 48 14.46 -8.03 9.43
C TRP A 48 15.42 -6.82 9.52
N PRO A 49 16.75 -7.07 9.56
CA PRO A 49 17.76 -6.00 9.75
C PRO A 49 17.76 -4.89 8.70
N VAL A 50 17.13 -5.12 7.52
CA VAL A 50 16.90 -4.08 6.51
C VAL A 50 16.03 -2.93 7.05
N GLY A 51 15.23 -3.18 8.12
CA GLY A 51 14.41 -2.16 8.78
C GLY A 51 13.23 -1.65 7.93
N LYS A 52 12.78 -2.43 6.94
CA LYS A 52 11.59 -2.13 6.15
C LYS A 52 10.37 -2.84 6.74
N MET A 53 9.24 -2.15 6.73
CA MET A 53 7.96 -2.68 7.19
C MET A 53 6.94 -2.72 6.02
N PRO A 54 5.92 -3.62 6.08
CA PRO A 54 5.66 -4.57 7.16
C PRO A 54 6.55 -5.79 7.13
N VAL A 55 6.62 -6.48 8.27
CA VAL A 55 7.14 -7.85 8.39
C VAL A 55 6.06 -8.70 9.06
N LEU A 56 5.75 -9.85 8.48
CA LEU A 56 4.85 -10.83 9.09
C LEU A 56 5.69 -11.86 9.84
N ARG A 57 5.35 -12.11 11.09
CA ARG A 57 5.87 -13.20 11.88
C ARG A 57 4.79 -14.26 12.04
N ASP A 58 5.07 -15.49 11.64
CA ASP A 58 4.25 -16.65 11.94
C ASP A 58 4.90 -17.45 13.07
N GLU A 59 4.34 -17.31 14.26
CA GLU A 59 4.85 -17.96 15.46
C GLU A 59 4.58 -19.48 15.45
N ALA A 60 3.52 -19.94 14.77
CA ALA A 60 3.20 -21.36 14.68
C ALA A 60 4.22 -22.13 13.83
N LEU A 61 4.74 -21.52 12.79
CA LEU A 61 5.72 -22.09 11.87
C LEU A 61 7.15 -21.56 12.12
N ASP A 62 7.34 -20.75 13.16
CA ASP A 62 8.61 -20.07 13.48
C ASP A 62 9.22 -19.34 12.27
N SER A 63 8.38 -18.71 11.45
CA SER A 63 8.78 -18.11 10.19
C SER A 63 8.68 -16.60 10.22
N THR A 64 9.67 -15.90 9.64
CA THR A 64 9.67 -14.46 9.39
C THR A 64 9.51 -14.23 7.90
N ILE A 65 8.48 -13.51 7.51
CA ILE A 65 8.13 -13.26 6.13
C ILE A 65 8.19 -11.74 5.87
N PRO A 66 9.26 -11.21 5.25
CA PRO A 66 9.33 -9.85 4.76
C PRO A 66 8.77 -9.75 3.34
N GLU A 67 8.68 -8.50 2.81
CA GLU A 67 8.21 -8.17 1.47
C GLU A 67 6.71 -8.40 1.27
N THR A 68 5.98 -7.34 0.98
CA THR A 68 4.51 -7.33 0.98
C THR A 68 3.87 -8.35 0.04
N SER A 69 4.43 -8.48 -1.18
CA SER A 69 3.93 -9.45 -2.15
C SER A 69 4.16 -10.88 -1.68
N ILE A 70 5.32 -11.14 -1.05
CA ILE A 70 5.64 -12.46 -0.47
C ILE A 70 4.76 -12.76 0.73
N ILE A 71 4.48 -11.76 1.58
CA ILE A 71 3.53 -11.91 2.69
C ILE A 71 2.15 -12.30 2.17
N ILE A 72 1.63 -11.64 1.14
CA ILE A 72 0.30 -11.93 0.60
C ILE A 72 0.27 -13.33 -0.04
N GLU A 73 1.28 -13.72 -0.81
CA GLU A 73 1.38 -15.08 -1.38
C GLU A 73 1.51 -16.15 -0.28
N TYR A 74 2.25 -15.86 0.80
CA TYR A 74 2.35 -16.73 1.97
C TYR A 74 0.98 -16.91 2.65
N LEU A 75 0.24 -15.83 2.88
CA LEU A 75 -1.10 -15.87 3.47
C LEU A 75 -2.07 -16.66 2.58
N ASP A 76 -2.07 -16.41 1.28
CA ASP A 76 -2.94 -17.08 0.32
C ASP A 76 -2.69 -18.60 0.26
N ARG A 77 -1.46 -19.03 0.57
CA ARG A 77 -1.05 -20.43 0.58
C ARG A 77 -1.28 -21.13 1.93
N HIS A 78 -0.93 -20.48 3.04
CA HIS A 78 -0.91 -21.10 4.38
C HIS A 78 -2.16 -20.77 5.21
N TYR A 79 -2.83 -19.68 4.90
CA TYR A 79 -4.01 -19.16 5.59
C TYR A 79 -5.10 -18.74 4.59
N PRO A 80 -5.49 -19.66 3.66
CA PRO A 80 -6.43 -19.32 2.60
C PRO A 80 -7.76 -18.84 3.17
N GLY A 81 -8.29 -17.76 2.59
CA GLY A 81 -9.61 -17.21 2.92
C GLY A 81 -10.61 -17.42 1.77
N PRO A 82 -11.74 -16.71 1.83
CA PRO A 82 -12.78 -16.81 0.80
C PRO A 82 -12.36 -16.22 -0.54
N ILE A 83 -11.35 -15.32 -0.57
CA ILE A 83 -10.89 -14.64 -1.77
C ILE A 83 -9.49 -15.13 -2.15
N ARG A 84 -9.35 -15.58 -3.41
CA ARG A 84 -8.05 -15.93 -3.99
C ARG A 84 -7.39 -14.66 -4.55
N LEU A 85 -6.49 -14.08 -3.77
CA LEU A 85 -5.77 -12.86 -4.16
C LEU A 85 -4.74 -13.12 -5.27
N LEU A 86 -4.27 -14.36 -5.39
CA LEU A 86 -3.45 -14.83 -6.49
C LEU A 86 -4.16 -15.99 -7.19
N PRO A 87 -4.55 -15.86 -8.49
CA PRO A 87 -5.22 -16.94 -9.22
C PRO A 87 -4.36 -18.21 -9.35
N ASP A 88 -5.01 -19.39 -9.37
CA ASP A 88 -4.32 -20.68 -9.58
C ASP A 88 -3.78 -20.83 -11.02
N ASP A 89 -4.41 -20.17 -11.99
CA ASP A 89 -3.93 -20.14 -13.38
C ASP A 89 -2.62 -19.35 -13.46
N ILE A 90 -1.59 -19.97 -14.01
CA ILE A 90 -0.21 -19.45 -14.03
C ILE A 90 -0.12 -18.12 -14.82
N ASP A 91 -0.76 -18.02 -15.95
CA ASP A 91 -0.69 -16.82 -16.81
C ASP A 91 -1.45 -15.64 -16.18
N ARG A 92 -2.59 -15.93 -15.56
CA ARG A 92 -3.34 -14.93 -14.78
C ARG A 92 -2.54 -14.50 -13.55
N ALA A 93 -1.90 -15.43 -12.84
CA ALA A 93 -1.05 -15.13 -11.69
C ALA A 93 0.16 -14.26 -12.08
N LEU A 94 0.80 -14.53 -13.23
CA LEU A 94 1.87 -13.69 -13.77
C LEU A 94 1.40 -12.27 -14.04
N ARG A 95 0.19 -12.10 -14.58
CA ARG A 95 -0.40 -10.78 -14.81
C ARG A 95 -0.68 -10.04 -13.50
N VAL A 96 -1.19 -10.74 -12.49
CA VAL A 96 -1.40 -10.17 -11.14
C VAL A 96 -0.07 -9.72 -10.54
N ARG A 97 0.98 -10.56 -10.58
CA ARG A 97 2.32 -10.20 -10.09
C ARG A 97 2.93 -9.03 -10.85
N LEU A 98 2.72 -8.95 -12.17
CA LEU A 98 3.17 -7.81 -12.96
C LEU A 98 2.57 -6.50 -12.45
N TRP A 99 1.25 -6.45 -12.27
CA TRP A 99 0.56 -5.24 -11.82
C TRP A 99 0.81 -4.94 -10.34
N ASP A 100 0.96 -5.93 -9.50
CA ASP A 100 1.43 -5.78 -8.12
C ASP A 100 2.81 -5.08 -8.09
N ARG A 101 3.79 -5.58 -8.85
CA ARG A 101 5.12 -4.97 -8.98
C ARG A 101 5.07 -3.60 -9.65
N PHE A 102 4.14 -3.41 -10.59
CA PHE A 102 3.95 -2.12 -11.24
C PHE A 102 3.58 -1.03 -10.22
N PHE A 103 2.61 -1.28 -9.36
CA PHE A 103 2.22 -0.32 -8.33
C PHE A 103 3.34 -0.07 -7.32
N ASP A 104 4.05 -1.10 -6.91
CA ASP A 104 5.19 -0.95 -5.98
C ASP A 104 6.31 -0.08 -6.58
N LEU A 105 6.68 -0.32 -7.84
CA LEU A 105 7.87 0.26 -8.46
C LEU A 105 7.61 1.58 -9.19
N TYR A 106 6.44 1.73 -9.85
CA TYR A 106 6.17 2.86 -10.73
C TYR A 106 5.14 3.84 -10.16
N VAL A 107 4.47 3.48 -9.05
CA VAL A 107 3.60 4.40 -8.31
C VAL A 107 4.16 4.65 -6.91
N GLN A 108 4.34 3.61 -6.10
CA GLN A 108 4.75 3.77 -4.70
C GLN A 108 6.20 4.23 -4.53
N ALA A 109 7.14 3.73 -5.31
CA ALA A 109 8.55 4.13 -5.20
C ALA A 109 8.77 5.60 -5.61
N PRO A 110 8.23 6.11 -6.75
CA PRO A 110 8.29 7.54 -7.06
C PRO A 110 7.60 8.43 -6.02
N LEU A 111 6.43 8.01 -5.54
CA LEU A 111 5.75 8.69 -4.43
C LEU A 111 6.65 8.79 -3.20
N GLN A 112 7.28 7.70 -2.79
CA GLN A 112 8.19 7.65 -1.64
C GLN A 112 9.37 8.61 -1.83
N LYS A 113 9.90 8.75 -3.05
CA LYS A 113 10.96 9.71 -3.39
C LYS A 113 10.51 11.14 -3.10
N ILE A 114 9.31 11.53 -3.52
CA ILE A 114 8.76 12.87 -3.31
C ILE A 114 8.55 13.14 -1.81
N VAL A 115 7.92 12.20 -1.09
CA VAL A 115 7.65 12.34 0.35
C VAL A 115 8.94 12.45 1.15
N THR A 116 9.90 11.55 0.90
CA THR A 116 11.17 11.57 1.64
C THR A 116 12.01 12.80 1.34
N ASP A 117 11.94 13.34 0.12
CA ASP A 117 12.65 14.57 -0.20
C ASP A 117 12.10 15.78 0.57
N THR A 118 10.78 15.83 0.78
CA THR A 118 10.14 16.88 1.60
C THR A 118 10.67 16.89 3.05
N LEU A 119 11.03 15.72 3.57
CA LEU A 119 11.55 15.56 4.94
C LEU A 119 13.05 15.83 5.06
N ARG A 120 13.77 15.98 3.93
CA ARG A 120 15.21 16.29 3.95
C ARG A 120 15.48 17.73 4.38
N PRO A 121 16.63 17.98 5.05
CA PRO A 121 17.12 19.34 5.25
C PRO A 121 17.26 20.08 3.91
N GLU A 122 17.04 21.40 3.92
CA GLU A 122 17.00 22.23 2.70
C GLU A 122 18.22 22.03 1.79
N GLY A 123 19.42 22.02 2.34
CA GLY A 123 20.66 21.82 1.56
C GLY A 123 20.92 20.39 1.06
N ARG A 124 19.97 19.45 1.28
CA ARG A 124 20.08 18.05 0.85
C ARG A 124 18.90 17.59 -0.01
N LYS A 125 18.06 18.51 -0.42
CA LYS A 125 16.93 18.23 -1.33
C LYS A 125 17.43 17.89 -2.73
N ASP A 126 16.63 17.08 -3.44
CA ASP A 126 16.90 16.61 -4.81
C ASP A 126 15.72 16.97 -5.72
N PRO A 127 15.60 18.25 -6.14
CA PRO A 127 14.48 18.69 -6.97
C PRO A 127 14.46 18.00 -8.33
N HIS A 128 15.62 17.63 -8.88
CA HIS A 128 15.68 16.91 -10.15
C HIS A 128 15.06 15.52 -10.04
N GLY A 129 15.46 14.73 -9.04
CA GLY A 129 14.87 13.41 -8.82
C GLY A 129 13.39 13.46 -8.41
N VAL A 130 12.93 14.56 -7.81
CA VAL A 130 11.49 14.78 -7.55
C VAL A 130 10.73 15.00 -8.85
N GLU A 131 11.29 15.77 -9.79
CA GLU A 131 10.66 16.00 -11.09
C GLU A 131 10.60 14.72 -11.93
N GLU A 132 11.68 13.94 -11.96
CA GLU A 132 11.69 12.59 -12.58
C GLU A 132 10.62 11.66 -11.97
N ALA A 133 10.46 11.70 -10.65
CA ALA A 133 9.44 10.90 -9.96
C ALA A 133 8.02 11.32 -10.35
N ARG A 134 7.76 12.63 -10.50
CA ARG A 134 6.47 13.14 -11.00
C ARG A 134 6.20 12.69 -12.44
N GLY A 135 7.19 12.76 -13.32
CA GLY A 135 7.10 12.25 -14.69
C GLY A 135 6.79 10.75 -14.76
N THR A 136 7.42 9.96 -13.87
CA THR A 136 7.15 8.52 -13.74
C THR A 136 5.70 8.26 -13.31
N LEU A 137 5.18 9.01 -12.31
CA LEU A 137 3.79 8.90 -11.88
C LEU A 137 2.82 9.24 -13.00
N ALA A 138 3.05 10.32 -13.74
CA ALA A 138 2.20 10.71 -14.87
C ALA A 138 2.15 9.62 -15.95
N THR A 139 3.29 9.02 -16.29
CA THR A 139 3.38 7.88 -17.20
C THR A 139 2.62 6.66 -16.67
N ALA A 140 2.80 6.34 -15.39
CA ALA A 140 2.13 5.22 -14.74
C ALA A 140 0.60 5.39 -14.76
N TYR A 141 0.09 6.59 -14.52
CA TYR A 141 -1.35 6.87 -14.58
C TYR A 141 -1.94 6.61 -15.99
N GLY A 142 -1.24 7.06 -17.05
CA GLY A 142 -1.64 6.76 -18.43
C GLY A 142 -1.68 5.27 -18.73
N MET A 143 -0.70 4.50 -18.22
CA MET A 143 -0.68 3.04 -18.38
C MET A 143 -1.82 2.35 -17.61
N ILE A 144 -2.13 2.80 -16.38
CA ILE A 144 -3.26 2.27 -15.60
C ILE A 144 -4.59 2.58 -16.31
N GLU A 145 -4.78 3.81 -16.82
CA GLU A 145 -5.96 4.21 -17.57
C GLU A 145 -6.21 3.28 -18.79
N GLN A 146 -5.15 2.96 -19.52
CA GLN A 146 -5.21 2.06 -20.66
C GLN A 146 -5.51 0.61 -20.23
N GLN A 147 -4.83 0.11 -19.20
CA GLN A 147 -4.98 -1.25 -18.70
C GLN A 147 -6.38 -1.54 -18.17
N LEU A 148 -6.97 -0.59 -17.48
CA LEU A 148 -8.33 -0.74 -16.95
C LEU A 148 -9.33 -1.06 -18.06
N GLY A 149 -9.22 -0.42 -19.22
CA GLY A 149 -10.10 -0.71 -20.36
C GLY A 149 -11.57 -0.67 -19.96
N GLY A 150 -12.22 -1.84 -19.97
CA GLY A 150 -13.57 -2.06 -19.44
C GLY A 150 -13.62 -2.91 -18.17
N ASN A 151 -12.47 -3.21 -17.56
CA ASN A 151 -12.37 -4.08 -16.39
C ASN A 151 -12.83 -3.38 -15.11
N GLN A 152 -13.33 -4.17 -14.16
CA GLN A 152 -13.69 -3.69 -12.83
C GLN A 152 -12.42 -3.46 -11.97
N TRP A 153 -11.47 -4.38 -12.03
CA TRP A 153 -10.21 -4.35 -11.29
C TRP A 153 -9.03 -4.33 -12.26
N ILE A 154 -7.84 -4.04 -11.76
CA ILE A 154 -6.66 -3.81 -12.64
C ILE A 154 -6.32 -5.02 -13.52
N THR A 155 -6.65 -6.25 -13.08
CA THR A 155 -6.35 -7.47 -13.82
C THR A 155 -7.60 -8.19 -14.37
N GLY A 156 -8.80 -7.60 -14.24
CA GLY A 156 -10.07 -8.16 -14.74
C GLY A 156 -11.25 -7.91 -13.81
N ASP A 157 -12.09 -8.93 -13.62
CA ASP A 157 -13.35 -8.81 -12.88
C ASP A 157 -13.24 -9.15 -11.38
N SER A 158 -12.09 -9.66 -10.94
CA SER A 158 -11.86 -10.09 -9.56
C SER A 158 -10.82 -9.22 -8.88
N PHE A 159 -11.07 -8.88 -7.60
CA PHE A 159 -10.10 -8.21 -6.73
C PHE A 159 -8.92 -9.15 -6.46
N THR A 160 -7.69 -8.64 -6.58
CA THR A 160 -6.46 -9.42 -6.50
C THR A 160 -5.39 -8.73 -5.65
N MET A 161 -4.24 -9.39 -5.46
CA MET A 161 -3.05 -8.81 -4.83
C MET A 161 -2.61 -7.49 -5.50
N ALA A 162 -2.81 -7.37 -6.82
CA ALA A 162 -2.49 -6.14 -7.55
C ALA A 162 -3.36 -4.95 -7.10
N ASP A 163 -4.62 -5.20 -6.76
CA ASP A 163 -5.53 -4.16 -6.24
C ASP A 163 -5.20 -3.81 -4.79
N CYS A 164 -4.71 -4.78 -3.99
CA CYS A 164 -4.16 -4.52 -2.66
C CYS A 164 -2.97 -3.55 -2.73
N ALA A 165 -2.12 -3.65 -3.77
CA ALA A 165 -1.00 -2.74 -4.00
C ALA A 165 -1.47 -1.38 -4.53
N ALA A 166 -2.44 -1.39 -5.45
CA ALA A 166 -3.00 -0.19 -6.07
C ALA A 166 -3.64 0.77 -5.07
N ALA A 167 -4.42 0.24 -4.13
CA ALA A 167 -5.23 1.03 -3.21
C ALA A 167 -4.39 2.06 -2.41
N PRO A 168 -3.41 1.69 -1.61
CA PRO A 168 -2.59 2.65 -0.87
C PRO A 168 -1.68 3.47 -1.78
N ALA A 169 -1.14 2.89 -2.86
CA ALA A 169 -0.26 3.59 -3.78
C ALA A 169 -0.98 4.77 -4.45
N LEU A 170 -2.18 4.54 -4.99
CA LEU A 170 -2.98 5.59 -5.62
C LEU A 170 -3.52 6.59 -4.60
N PHE A 171 -3.90 6.13 -3.39
CA PHE A 171 -4.38 7.00 -2.32
C PHE A 171 -3.38 8.10 -1.98
N TYR A 172 -2.14 7.73 -1.75
CA TYR A 172 -1.10 8.71 -1.42
C TYR A 172 -0.59 9.47 -2.66
N ALA A 173 -0.54 8.83 -3.84
CA ALA A 173 -0.03 9.47 -5.05
C ALA A 173 -0.95 10.61 -5.53
N GLU A 174 -2.26 10.42 -5.43
CA GLU A 174 -3.25 11.45 -5.77
C GLU A 174 -3.09 12.74 -4.95
N THR A 175 -2.62 12.64 -3.69
CA THR A 175 -2.34 13.82 -2.84
C THR A 175 -1.14 14.64 -3.32
N LEU A 176 -0.23 14.07 -4.13
CA LEU A 176 1.00 14.72 -4.59
C LEU A 176 0.97 15.10 -6.07
N VAL A 177 0.34 14.25 -6.86
CA VAL A 177 0.17 14.37 -8.30
C VAL A 177 -1.28 13.98 -8.61
N PRO A 178 -2.21 14.93 -8.58
CA PRO A 178 -3.62 14.65 -8.86
C PRO A 178 -3.85 14.06 -10.24
N PHE A 179 -4.85 13.16 -10.35
CA PHE A 179 -5.22 12.57 -11.63
C PHE A 179 -5.74 13.64 -12.61
N GLY A 180 -5.33 13.55 -13.88
CA GLY A 180 -5.81 14.41 -14.95
C GLY A 180 -7.28 14.15 -15.35
N ASP A 181 -7.86 15.11 -16.05
CA ASP A 181 -9.22 14.99 -16.61
C ASP A 181 -9.30 13.94 -17.74
N ASP A 182 -8.16 13.61 -18.32
CA ASP A 182 -7.98 12.58 -19.35
C ASP A 182 -7.87 11.14 -18.78
N GLN A 183 -8.06 10.97 -17.47
CA GLN A 183 -7.92 9.70 -16.78
C GLN A 183 -9.23 9.28 -16.05
N PRO A 184 -10.38 9.22 -16.73
CA PRO A 184 -11.66 8.96 -16.11
C PRO A 184 -11.79 7.52 -15.54
N LYS A 185 -11.14 6.52 -16.16
CA LYS A 185 -11.17 5.13 -15.69
C LYS A 185 -10.31 4.95 -14.45
N LEU A 186 -9.14 5.55 -14.42
CA LEU A 186 -8.28 5.60 -13.23
C LEU A 186 -9.02 6.24 -12.06
N ARG A 187 -9.69 7.37 -12.27
CA ARG A 187 -10.50 8.04 -11.26
C ARG A 187 -11.64 7.14 -10.76
N ALA A 188 -12.38 6.48 -11.66
CA ALA A 188 -13.44 5.55 -11.29
C ALA A 188 -12.90 4.32 -10.53
N TYR A 189 -11.75 3.82 -10.92
CA TYR A 189 -11.05 2.72 -10.22
C TYR A 189 -10.61 3.15 -8.81
N TYR A 190 -10.02 4.32 -8.68
CA TYR A 190 -9.63 4.90 -7.39
C TYR A 190 -10.83 5.03 -6.44
N GLU A 191 -11.97 5.57 -6.92
CA GLU A 191 -13.17 5.66 -6.09
C GLU A 191 -13.70 4.28 -5.67
N ARG A 192 -13.58 3.27 -6.53
CA ARG A 192 -13.94 1.89 -6.20
C ARG A 192 -13.03 1.31 -5.13
N LEU A 193 -11.71 1.54 -5.24
CA LEU A 193 -10.74 1.13 -4.21
C LEU A 193 -11.05 1.77 -2.86
N LEU A 194 -11.34 3.07 -2.84
CA LEU A 194 -11.73 3.77 -1.60
C LEU A 194 -13.04 3.25 -0.98
N GLY A 195 -13.94 2.74 -1.81
CA GLY A 195 -15.18 2.09 -1.38
C GLY A 195 -15.01 0.63 -0.96
N GLN A 196 -13.84 0.00 -1.18
CA GLN A 196 -13.60 -1.38 -0.79
C GLN A 196 -13.57 -1.50 0.74
N PRO A 197 -14.41 -2.37 1.35
CA PRO A 197 -14.54 -2.42 2.81
C PRO A 197 -13.23 -2.64 3.57
N SER A 198 -12.35 -3.48 3.05
CA SER A 198 -11.02 -3.73 3.62
C SER A 198 -10.16 -2.47 3.63
N PHE A 199 -10.12 -1.72 2.53
CA PHE A 199 -9.34 -0.49 2.46
C PHE A 199 -9.96 0.66 3.26
N ALA A 200 -11.28 0.80 3.24
CA ALA A 200 -11.99 1.75 4.10
C ALA A 200 -11.67 1.53 5.59
N ARG A 201 -11.60 0.26 6.01
CA ARG A 201 -11.18 -0.11 7.36
C ARG A 201 -9.74 0.31 7.65
N VAL A 202 -8.81 0.03 6.74
CA VAL A 202 -7.39 0.43 6.87
C VAL A 202 -7.26 1.94 7.02
N LEU A 203 -7.97 2.72 6.20
CA LEU A 203 -7.95 4.18 6.27
C LEU A 203 -8.53 4.68 7.59
N LYS A 204 -9.62 4.07 8.08
CA LYS A 204 -10.21 4.40 9.39
C LYS A 204 -9.23 4.15 10.55
N GLU A 205 -8.51 3.03 10.53
CA GLU A 205 -7.48 2.71 11.52
C GLU A 205 -6.27 3.67 11.44
N ALA A 206 -6.00 4.25 10.27
CA ALA A 206 -4.92 5.22 10.05
C ALA A 206 -5.30 6.67 10.44
N LEU A 207 -6.59 7.01 10.62
CA LEU A 207 -7.06 8.38 10.91
C LEU A 207 -6.27 9.12 12.00
N PRO A 208 -5.99 8.51 13.19
CA PRO A 208 -5.26 9.20 14.26
C PRO A 208 -3.82 9.58 13.89
N TYR A 209 -3.27 8.93 12.87
CA TYR A 209 -1.88 9.07 12.46
C TYR A 209 -1.72 10.02 11.28
N PHE A 210 -2.75 10.32 10.50
CA PHE A 210 -2.64 11.19 9.32
C PHE A 210 -2.15 12.60 9.63
N LYS A 211 -2.30 13.08 10.86
CA LYS A 211 -1.69 14.35 11.31
C LYS A 211 -0.15 14.39 11.15
N PHE A 212 0.52 13.23 11.15
CA PHE A 212 1.96 13.12 10.94
C PHE A 212 2.36 12.98 9.46
N TYR A 213 1.38 12.83 8.55
CA TYR A 213 1.67 12.78 7.13
C TYR A 213 1.99 14.19 6.61
N PRO A 214 3.16 14.41 5.95
CA PRO A 214 3.58 15.76 5.52
C PRO A 214 2.59 16.47 4.61
N TYR A 215 1.78 15.71 3.90
CA TYR A 215 0.75 16.20 2.99
C TYR A 215 -0.68 15.97 3.51
N SER A 216 -0.87 15.96 4.81
CA SER A 216 -2.18 15.73 5.45
C SER A 216 -3.27 16.68 4.97
N ARG A 217 -2.92 17.92 4.62
CA ARG A 217 -3.85 18.93 4.09
C ARG A 217 -4.36 18.63 2.69
N GLN A 218 -3.65 17.80 1.91
CA GLN A 218 -4.01 17.36 0.56
C GLN A 218 -4.80 16.04 0.55
N LEU A 219 -4.98 15.40 1.70
CA LEU A 219 -5.84 14.22 1.80
C LEU A 219 -7.27 14.54 1.35
N PRO A 220 -8.01 13.56 0.79
CA PRO A 220 -9.41 13.73 0.42
C PRO A 220 -10.24 14.33 1.57
N GLU A 221 -11.15 15.23 1.24
CA GLU A 221 -11.97 15.96 2.24
C GLU A 221 -12.70 15.01 3.20
N ARG A 222 -13.24 13.91 2.68
CA ARG A 222 -13.90 12.87 3.49
C ARG A 222 -12.98 12.28 4.57
N ILE A 223 -11.68 12.12 4.29
CA ILE A 223 -10.70 11.63 5.27
C ILE A 223 -10.35 12.73 6.28
N ARG A 224 -10.13 13.96 5.80
CA ARG A 224 -9.79 15.10 6.67
C ARG A 224 -10.89 15.42 7.68
N ASN A 225 -12.15 15.28 7.27
CA ASN A 225 -13.32 15.53 8.15
C ASN A 225 -13.50 14.47 9.23
N GLU A 226 -12.93 13.27 9.06
CA GLU A 226 -12.96 12.19 10.05
C GLU A 226 -11.73 12.16 10.95
N MET A 227 -10.70 12.96 10.66
CA MET A 227 -9.50 13.03 11.53
C MET A 227 -9.86 13.59 12.89
N PRO A 228 -9.27 13.04 13.98
CA PRO A 228 -9.48 13.60 15.33
C PRO A 228 -9.08 15.08 15.38
N SER A 229 -9.88 15.90 16.07
CA SER A 229 -9.51 17.28 16.39
C SER A 229 -8.23 17.29 17.22
N GLU A 230 -7.34 18.26 16.98
CA GLU A 230 -6.14 18.47 17.78
C GLU A 230 -6.45 18.79 19.23
#